data_c438b3872f4bcbd354df332873677994
#
_entry.id   c438b3872f4bcbd354df332873677994
#
_cell.length_a   1.000
_cell.length_b   1.000
_cell.length_c   1.000
_cell.angle_alpha   90.00
_cell.angle_beta   90.00
_cell.angle_gamma   90.00
#
_symmetry.space_group_name_H-M   'P 1'
#
loop_
_entity.id
_entity.type
_entity.pdbx_description
1 polymer ?
#
loop_
_entity_poly.entity_id
_entity_poly.type
_entity_poly.pdbx_seq_one_letter_code
_entity_poly.pdbx_strand_id
1 'polypeptide(L)'
;MGRASTTSKDYPEGGPDGKGTLSSGDRDWKFQHVSIGNPQCAIEAGADLEELDLGKIGPGIENNVLFPNRSNVSFYRVSGSRVRARIFERGVGETLSSGTGASGAAVAAFLNGAPSPITVELDGGELKVEITDDLDVTLTGWAEPIAAGELAPEMMAALADLG
;
A
#
# COMPACT_ATOMS: atom_id res chain seq x y z
N MET A 1 -8.90 -1.03 8.72
CA MET A 1 -7.44 -1.05 8.51
C MET A 1 -6.68 -0.50 9.72
N GLY A 2 -7.33 0.25 10.55
CA GLY A 2 -6.73 0.93 11.68
C GLY A 2 -6.23 2.33 11.31
N ARG A 3 -5.44 2.94 12.21
CA ARG A 3 -4.94 4.30 12.03
C ARG A 3 -3.63 4.30 11.24
N ALA A 4 -3.58 5.09 10.17
CA ALA A 4 -2.36 5.29 9.41
C ALA A 4 -1.42 6.29 10.11
N SER A 5 -0.12 6.18 9.82
CA SER A 5 0.90 7.11 10.31
C SER A 5 1.88 7.44 9.19
N THR A 6 2.37 8.67 9.17
CA THR A 6 3.45 9.13 8.28
C THR A 6 4.85 8.82 8.84
N THR A 7 4.91 8.39 10.11
CA THR A 7 6.16 8.03 10.79
C THR A 7 6.13 6.59 11.27
N SER A 8 7.23 5.87 11.14
CA SER A 8 7.39 4.51 11.66
C SER A 8 8.86 4.11 11.79
N LYS A 9 9.12 2.99 12.49
CA LYS A 9 10.44 2.35 12.55
C LYS A 9 10.97 1.88 11.19
N ASP A 10 10.08 1.75 10.20
CA ASP A 10 10.42 1.26 8.85
C ASP A 10 10.88 2.39 7.92
N TYR A 11 10.77 3.65 8.36
CA TYR A 11 11.37 4.83 7.73
C TYR A 11 11.91 5.77 8.83
N PRO A 12 13.00 5.37 9.53
CA PRO A 12 13.48 6.03 10.74
C PRO A 12 14.05 7.44 10.50
N GLU A 13 14.55 7.71 9.30
CA GLU A 13 15.09 9.02 8.92
C GLU A 13 14.02 9.96 8.35
N GLY A 14 12.76 9.51 8.29
CA GLY A 14 11.65 10.30 7.76
C GLY A 14 11.27 11.47 8.66
N GLY A 15 10.96 12.61 8.04
CA GLY A 15 10.34 13.74 8.74
C GLY A 15 8.92 13.41 9.21
N PRO A 16 8.30 14.31 10.00
CA PRO A 16 6.96 14.09 10.54
C PRO A 16 5.88 14.01 9.46
N ASP A 17 6.13 14.55 8.28
CA ASP A 17 5.24 14.47 7.11
C ASP A 17 5.41 13.17 6.31
N GLY A 18 6.45 12.37 6.60
CA GLY A 18 6.75 11.12 5.93
C GLY A 18 7.20 11.25 4.47
N LYS A 19 7.50 12.47 4.00
CA LYS A 19 7.94 12.70 2.62
C LYS A 19 9.42 12.43 2.46
N GLY A 20 9.78 11.92 1.28
CA GLY A 20 11.16 11.64 0.93
C GLY A 20 11.42 11.59 -0.57
N THR A 21 12.69 11.40 -0.89
CA THR A 21 13.15 11.17 -2.27
C THR A 21 14.15 10.03 -2.24
N LEU A 22 14.07 9.15 -3.22
CA LEU A 22 15.02 8.05 -3.42
C LEU A 22 15.29 7.84 -4.91
N SER A 23 16.42 7.22 -5.22
CA SER A 23 16.79 6.88 -6.60
C SER A 23 16.57 5.39 -6.85
N SER A 24 15.95 5.05 -7.96
CA SER A 24 15.82 3.67 -8.46
C SER A 24 15.71 3.67 -9.98
N GLY A 25 16.45 2.79 -10.62
CA GLY A 25 16.69 2.89 -12.05
C GLY A 25 17.49 4.16 -12.37
N ASP A 26 17.14 4.83 -13.45
CA ASP A 26 17.78 6.07 -13.90
C ASP A 26 17.02 7.33 -13.46
N ARG A 27 16.22 7.23 -12.40
CA ARG A 27 15.27 8.28 -12.01
C ARG A 27 15.18 8.43 -10.49
N ASP A 28 14.96 9.69 -10.05
CA ASP A 28 14.61 10.03 -8.68
C ASP A 28 13.09 10.02 -8.51
N TRP A 29 12.65 9.45 -7.38
CA TRP A 29 11.27 9.28 -7.02
C TRP A 29 10.97 10.04 -5.73
N LYS A 30 10.02 10.97 -5.80
CA LYS A 30 9.41 11.56 -4.60
C LYS A 30 8.34 10.60 -4.09
N PHE A 31 8.33 10.36 -2.80
CA PHE A 31 7.38 9.44 -2.18
C PHE A 31 6.79 10.01 -0.90
N GLN A 32 5.65 9.45 -0.54
CA GLN A 32 5.01 9.57 0.77
C GLN A 32 5.14 8.23 1.48
N HIS A 33 5.80 8.22 2.65
CA HIS A 33 5.73 7.06 3.54
C HIS A 33 4.40 7.04 4.28
N VAL A 34 3.78 5.87 4.31
CA VAL A 34 2.58 5.57 5.09
C VAL A 34 2.77 4.23 5.78
N SER A 35 2.56 4.19 7.09
CA SER A 35 2.45 2.96 7.86
C SER A 35 0.98 2.66 8.13
N ILE A 36 0.50 1.51 7.67
CA ILE A 36 -0.87 1.00 7.87
C ILE A 36 -0.83 -0.40 8.49
N GLY A 37 0.06 -0.59 9.47
CA GLY A 37 0.43 -1.89 10.03
C GLY A 37 1.63 -2.53 9.33
N ASN A 38 1.93 -2.10 8.11
CA ASN A 38 3.15 -2.40 7.36
C ASN A 38 3.60 -1.14 6.58
N PRO A 39 4.89 -1.05 6.17
CA PRO A 39 5.40 0.12 5.47
C PRO A 39 4.93 0.18 4.02
N GLN A 40 4.51 1.36 3.60
CA GLN A 40 4.12 1.70 2.24
C GLN A 40 4.95 2.90 1.75
N CYS A 41 5.61 2.76 0.61
CA CYS A 41 6.25 3.82 -0.13
C CYS A 41 5.32 4.19 -1.28
N ALA A 42 4.53 5.27 -1.13
CA ALA A 42 3.55 5.69 -2.13
C ALA A 42 4.14 6.78 -3.04
N ILE A 43 4.13 6.54 -4.34
CA ILE A 43 4.75 7.38 -5.37
C ILE A 43 3.69 7.82 -6.37
N GLU A 44 3.48 9.12 -6.50
CA GLU A 44 2.61 9.65 -7.55
C GLU A 44 3.37 9.68 -8.88
N ALA A 45 2.95 8.78 -9.78
CA ALA A 45 3.63 8.55 -11.06
C ALA A 45 3.06 9.39 -12.23
N GLY A 46 1.89 9.99 -12.03
CA GLY A 46 1.25 10.81 -13.06
C GLY A 46 0.82 10.01 -14.30
N ALA A 47 1.06 10.57 -15.50
CA ALA A 47 0.63 9.98 -16.76
C ALA A 47 1.38 8.69 -17.13
N ASP A 48 2.61 8.53 -16.64
CA ASP A 48 3.50 7.41 -16.99
C ASP A 48 3.12 6.10 -16.27
N LEU A 49 2.13 6.11 -15.37
CA LEU A 49 1.83 4.99 -14.49
C LEU A 49 1.74 3.64 -15.20
N GLU A 50 1.03 3.58 -16.31
CA GLU A 50 0.79 2.33 -17.05
C GLU A 50 2.02 1.85 -17.83
N GLU A 51 2.97 2.76 -18.11
CA GLU A 51 4.18 2.47 -18.87
C GLU A 51 5.35 2.01 -17.98
N LEU A 52 5.19 2.11 -16.64
CA LEU A 52 6.24 1.72 -15.69
C LEU A 52 6.46 0.21 -15.69
N ASP A 53 7.71 -0.20 -15.83
CA ASP A 53 8.15 -1.57 -15.59
C ASP A 53 8.46 -1.76 -14.09
N LEU A 54 7.43 -2.16 -13.32
CA LEU A 54 7.55 -2.33 -11.87
C LEU A 54 8.53 -3.44 -11.50
N GLY A 55 8.65 -4.46 -12.34
CA GLY A 55 9.62 -5.54 -12.14
C GLY A 55 11.06 -5.04 -12.16
N LYS A 56 11.33 -3.99 -12.93
CA LYS A 56 12.66 -3.38 -13.06
C LYS A 56 12.95 -2.35 -11.96
N ILE A 57 11.98 -1.48 -11.64
CA ILE A 57 12.19 -0.36 -10.71
C ILE A 57 11.83 -0.71 -9.26
N GLY A 58 10.84 -1.57 -9.06
CA GLY A 58 10.31 -1.93 -7.74
C GLY A 58 11.35 -2.49 -6.77
N PRO A 59 12.20 -3.45 -7.19
CA PRO A 59 13.23 -4.02 -6.30
C PRO A 59 14.20 -2.98 -5.74
N GLY A 60 14.58 -1.96 -6.53
CA GLY A 60 15.48 -0.88 -6.10
C GLY A 60 14.82 0.05 -5.08
N ILE A 61 13.50 0.19 -5.12
CA ILE A 61 12.73 0.98 -4.14
C ILE A 61 12.46 0.15 -2.88
N GLU A 62 11.95 -1.08 -3.05
CA GLU A 62 11.66 -2.01 -1.96
C GLU A 62 12.85 -2.16 -1.01
N ASN A 63 14.05 -2.34 -1.57
CA ASN A 63 15.29 -2.61 -0.84
C ASN A 63 16.13 -1.34 -0.61
N ASN A 64 15.56 -0.14 -0.77
CA ASN A 64 16.31 1.09 -0.57
C ASN A 64 16.78 1.21 0.88
N VAL A 65 17.97 1.77 1.08
CA VAL A 65 18.60 1.94 2.41
C VAL A 65 17.74 2.75 3.38
N LEU A 66 16.83 3.60 2.88
CA LEU A 66 15.88 4.35 3.69
C LEU A 66 14.86 3.44 4.40
N PHE A 67 14.67 2.21 3.92
CA PHE A 67 13.70 1.24 4.46
C PHE A 67 14.43 0.01 5.03
N PRO A 68 14.90 0.04 6.29
CA PRO A 68 15.71 -1.04 6.87
C PRO A 68 15.02 -2.40 6.89
N ASN A 69 13.68 -2.42 6.91
CA ASN A 69 12.87 -3.62 6.86
C ASN A 69 12.19 -3.82 5.49
N ARG A 70 12.69 -3.15 4.45
CA ARG A 70 12.07 -3.06 3.13
C ARG A 70 10.69 -2.41 3.17
N SER A 71 10.11 -2.05 2.02
CA SER A 71 8.79 -1.44 1.94
C SER A 71 7.99 -2.02 0.78
N ASN A 72 6.66 -2.06 0.92
CA ASN A 72 5.78 -2.16 -0.25
C ASN A 72 5.85 -0.85 -1.02
N VAL A 73 5.67 -0.90 -2.33
CA VAL A 73 5.69 0.27 -3.20
C VAL A 73 4.36 0.38 -3.93
N SER A 74 3.72 1.54 -3.84
CA SER A 74 2.48 1.84 -4.54
C SER A 74 2.72 2.99 -5.50
N PHE A 75 2.68 2.73 -6.80
CA PHE A 75 2.66 3.78 -7.82
C PHE A 75 1.23 4.14 -8.11
N TYR A 76 0.91 5.44 -8.11
CA TYR A 76 -0.47 5.87 -8.28
C TYR A 76 -0.62 7.16 -9.08
N ARG A 77 -1.85 7.39 -9.55
CA ARG A 77 -2.30 8.62 -10.21
C ARG A 77 -3.66 9.00 -9.64
N VAL A 78 -3.84 10.31 -9.37
CA VAL A 78 -5.08 10.85 -8.79
C VAL A 78 -5.93 11.47 -9.90
N SER A 79 -7.24 11.24 -9.80
CA SER A 79 -8.27 11.92 -10.60
C SER A 79 -9.50 12.18 -9.72
N GLY A 80 -9.55 13.36 -9.10
CA GLY A 80 -10.60 13.71 -8.13
C GLY A 80 -10.56 12.78 -6.91
N SER A 81 -11.63 12.04 -6.67
CA SER A 81 -11.73 11.02 -5.61
C SER A 81 -11.37 9.60 -6.08
N ARG A 82 -10.80 9.45 -7.26
CA ARG A 82 -10.33 8.16 -7.79
C ARG A 82 -8.81 8.14 -7.84
N VAL A 83 -8.26 7.01 -7.46
CA VAL A 83 -6.81 6.74 -7.49
C VAL A 83 -6.60 5.46 -8.28
N ARG A 84 -5.97 5.55 -9.46
CA ARG A 84 -5.45 4.38 -10.16
C ARG A 84 -4.11 4.01 -9.55
N ALA A 85 -3.92 2.76 -9.13
CA ALA A 85 -2.67 2.31 -8.51
C ALA A 85 -2.20 0.96 -9.06
N ARG A 86 -0.87 0.80 -9.10
CA ARG A 86 -0.17 -0.46 -9.35
C ARG A 86 0.76 -0.72 -8.18
N ILE A 87 0.73 -1.95 -7.66
CA ILE A 87 1.38 -2.29 -6.39
C ILE A 87 2.51 -3.28 -6.62
N PHE A 88 3.67 -2.98 -6.04
CA PHE A 88 4.80 -3.89 -5.93
C PHE A 88 4.96 -4.28 -4.46
N GLU A 89 4.55 -5.49 -4.11
CA GLU A 89 4.54 -5.96 -2.73
C GLU A 89 5.89 -6.48 -2.28
N ARG A 90 6.27 -6.13 -1.08
CA ARG A 90 7.52 -6.52 -0.43
C ARG A 90 7.69 -8.04 -0.40
N GLY A 91 8.74 -8.54 -1.08
CA GLY A 91 9.07 -9.96 -1.16
C GLY A 91 8.21 -10.77 -2.12
N VAL A 92 7.27 -10.15 -2.83
CA VAL A 92 6.37 -10.81 -3.77
C VAL A 92 6.57 -10.28 -5.19
N GLY A 93 6.63 -8.97 -5.37
CA GLY A 93 6.67 -8.31 -6.66
C GLY A 93 5.36 -7.62 -7.01
N GLU A 94 5.11 -7.36 -8.29
CA GLU A 94 3.86 -6.74 -8.75
C GLU A 94 2.68 -7.68 -8.54
N THR A 95 1.60 -7.17 -7.93
CA THR A 95 0.37 -7.90 -7.64
C THR A 95 -0.84 -7.17 -8.20
N LEU A 96 -1.84 -7.94 -8.61
CA LEU A 96 -3.07 -7.39 -9.20
C LEU A 96 -3.96 -6.66 -8.18
N SER A 97 -3.81 -7.00 -6.89
CA SER A 97 -4.59 -6.40 -5.81
C SER A 97 -3.84 -6.48 -4.49
N SER A 98 -3.90 -5.41 -3.71
CA SER A 98 -3.33 -5.33 -2.36
C SER A 98 -4.14 -4.35 -1.52
N GLY A 99 -4.75 -4.84 -0.43
CA GLY A 99 -5.55 -3.99 0.46
C GLY A 99 -4.73 -2.93 1.19
N THR A 100 -3.53 -3.29 1.67
CA THR A 100 -2.63 -2.34 2.35
C THR A 100 -1.94 -1.40 1.36
N GLY A 101 -1.59 -1.88 0.16
CA GLY A 101 -1.05 -1.06 -0.91
C GLY A 101 -2.07 0.00 -1.40
N ALA A 102 -3.33 -0.42 -1.62
CA ALA A 102 -4.42 0.49 -1.96
C ALA A 102 -4.66 1.54 -0.86
N SER A 103 -4.67 1.10 0.41
CA SER A 103 -4.82 2.01 1.56
C SER A 103 -3.66 3.02 1.64
N GLY A 104 -2.42 2.57 1.43
CA GLY A 104 -1.23 3.43 1.40
C GLY A 104 -1.30 4.49 0.30
N ALA A 105 -1.67 4.09 -0.93
CA ALA A 105 -1.87 5.02 -2.05
C ALA A 105 -3.01 6.02 -1.77
N ALA A 106 -4.13 5.56 -1.21
CA ALA A 106 -5.25 6.42 -0.86
C ALA A 106 -4.89 7.43 0.24
N VAL A 107 -4.19 7.00 1.31
CA VAL A 107 -3.73 7.90 2.38
C VAL A 107 -2.75 8.93 1.82
N ALA A 108 -1.81 8.53 0.97
CA ALA A 108 -0.89 9.45 0.32
C ALA A 108 -1.63 10.49 -0.55
N ALA A 109 -2.63 10.06 -1.33
CA ALA A 109 -3.46 10.95 -2.12
C ALA A 109 -4.27 11.93 -1.23
N PHE A 110 -4.86 11.44 -0.13
CA PHE A 110 -5.59 12.23 0.84
C PHE A 110 -4.71 13.31 1.48
N LEU A 111 -3.50 12.95 1.93
CA LEU A 111 -2.51 13.89 2.48
C LEU A 111 -2.07 14.97 1.46
N ASN A 112 -2.20 14.68 0.17
CA ASN A 112 -1.94 15.62 -0.92
C ASN A 112 -3.21 16.32 -1.44
N GLY A 113 -4.35 16.20 -0.73
CA GLY A 113 -5.57 16.99 -0.97
C GLY A 113 -6.68 16.29 -1.73
N ALA A 114 -6.58 14.98 -2.01
CA ALA A 114 -7.70 14.23 -2.57
C ALA A 114 -8.82 14.07 -1.52
N PRO A 115 -10.10 14.21 -1.90
CA PRO A 115 -11.21 14.09 -0.95
C PRO A 115 -11.49 12.61 -0.60
N SER A 116 -11.78 12.35 0.68
CA SER A 116 -12.30 11.05 1.14
C SER A 116 -13.84 11.02 0.98
N PRO A 117 -14.47 9.87 0.61
CA PRO A 117 -13.84 8.58 0.33
C PRO A 117 -13.14 8.52 -1.02
N ILE A 118 -12.09 7.67 -1.12
CA ILE A 118 -11.31 7.44 -2.33
C ILE A 118 -11.63 6.06 -2.89
N THR A 119 -11.94 5.98 -4.19
CA THR A 119 -11.99 4.72 -4.92
C THR A 119 -10.61 4.43 -5.50
N VAL A 120 -9.99 3.33 -5.07
CA VAL A 120 -8.70 2.86 -5.61
C VAL A 120 -8.94 1.78 -6.65
N GLU A 121 -8.50 2.06 -7.88
CA GLU A 121 -8.56 1.15 -9.03
C GLU A 121 -7.24 0.38 -9.12
N LEU A 122 -7.31 -0.93 -9.02
CA LEU A 122 -6.21 -1.87 -9.18
C LEU A 122 -6.50 -2.77 -10.39
N ASP A 123 -5.50 -3.50 -10.87
CA ASP A 123 -5.72 -4.46 -11.97
C ASP A 123 -6.68 -5.59 -11.58
N GLY A 124 -6.74 -5.96 -10.31
CA GLY A 124 -7.66 -6.97 -9.77
C GLY A 124 -9.05 -6.45 -9.39
N GLY A 125 -9.32 -5.14 -9.53
CA GLY A 125 -10.63 -4.55 -9.22
C GLY A 125 -10.53 -3.27 -8.40
N GLU A 126 -11.68 -2.82 -7.88
CA GLU A 126 -11.80 -1.56 -7.13
C GLU A 126 -11.96 -1.80 -5.64
N LEU A 127 -11.35 -0.92 -4.84
CA LEU A 127 -11.50 -0.85 -3.40
C LEU A 127 -11.91 0.56 -2.99
N LYS A 128 -12.84 0.68 -2.04
CA LYS A 128 -13.20 1.97 -1.44
C LYS A 128 -12.44 2.17 -0.15
N VAL A 129 -11.75 3.30 -0.02
CA VAL A 129 -10.97 3.67 1.17
C VAL A 129 -11.56 4.96 1.75
N GLU A 130 -12.05 4.87 2.98
CA GLU A 130 -12.54 6.02 3.74
C GLU A 130 -11.47 6.41 4.76
N ILE A 131 -11.11 7.70 4.79
CA ILE A 131 -10.03 8.24 5.61
C ILE A 131 -10.60 9.43 6.38
N THR A 132 -10.41 9.44 7.69
CA THR A 132 -10.76 10.57 8.56
C THR A 132 -9.60 11.55 8.69
N ASP A 133 -9.85 12.74 9.24
CA ASP A 133 -8.82 13.74 9.54
C ASP A 133 -7.76 13.22 10.52
N ASP A 134 -8.13 12.27 11.38
CA ASP A 134 -7.22 11.57 12.31
C ASP A 134 -6.45 10.41 11.66
N LEU A 135 -6.61 10.21 10.34
CA LEU A 135 -6.04 9.13 9.55
C LEU A 135 -6.54 7.72 9.94
N ASP A 136 -7.73 7.61 10.53
CA ASP A 136 -8.38 6.30 10.66
C ASP A 136 -8.86 5.83 9.29
N VAL A 137 -8.48 4.60 8.92
CA VAL A 137 -8.69 4.05 7.58
C VAL A 137 -9.66 2.88 7.61
N THR A 138 -10.75 3.01 6.85
CA THR A 138 -11.70 1.93 6.57
C THR A 138 -11.60 1.51 5.12
N LEU A 139 -11.35 0.22 4.90
CA LEU A 139 -11.29 -0.39 3.57
C LEU A 139 -12.55 -1.21 3.33
N THR A 140 -13.21 -0.96 2.22
CA THR A 140 -14.36 -1.73 1.74
C THR A 140 -14.03 -2.33 0.37
N GLY A 141 -14.22 -3.63 0.24
CA GLY A 141 -14.11 -4.39 -1.01
C GLY A 141 -15.15 -5.47 -1.06
N TRP A 142 -15.29 -6.12 -2.20
CA TRP A 142 -16.13 -7.29 -2.35
C TRP A 142 -15.32 -8.57 -2.15
N ALA A 143 -15.98 -9.63 -1.74
CA ALA A 143 -15.40 -10.97 -1.64
C ALA A 143 -16.42 -11.99 -2.13
N GLU A 144 -15.94 -12.97 -2.90
CA GLU A 144 -16.78 -14.05 -3.40
C GLU A 144 -16.39 -15.36 -2.69
N PRO A 145 -17.34 -16.04 -2.05
CA PRO A 145 -17.05 -17.32 -1.42
C PRO A 145 -16.80 -18.40 -2.50
N ILE A 146 -15.61 -19.00 -2.47
CA ILE A 146 -15.22 -20.03 -3.44
C ILE A 146 -15.51 -21.43 -2.90
N ALA A 147 -15.32 -21.64 -1.59
CA ALA A 147 -15.55 -22.92 -0.93
C ALA A 147 -15.97 -22.73 0.52
N ALA A 148 -16.66 -23.72 1.05
CA ALA A 148 -16.92 -23.88 2.48
C ALA A 148 -16.42 -25.24 2.93
N GLY A 149 -15.94 -25.33 4.17
CA GLY A 149 -15.43 -26.58 4.74
C GLY A 149 -15.36 -26.49 6.25
N GLU A 150 -15.09 -27.63 6.89
CA GLU A 150 -14.87 -27.73 8.32
C GLU A 150 -13.41 -28.18 8.58
N LEU A 151 -12.83 -27.65 9.65
CA LEU A 151 -11.52 -28.09 10.09
C LEU A 151 -11.62 -29.49 10.71
N ALA A 152 -10.66 -30.36 10.40
CA ALA A 152 -10.56 -31.67 11.05
C ALA A 152 -10.40 -31.51 12.57
N PRO A 153 -10.97 -32.44 13.39
CA PRO A 153 -10.87 -32.37 14.85
C PRO A 153 -9.43 -32.27 15.37
N GLU A 154 -8.50 -32.93 14.70
CA GLU A 154 -7.05 -32.92 15.02
C GLU A 154 -6.45 -31.51 14.83
N MET A 155 -6.88 -30.80 13.77
CA MET A 155 -6.46 -29.44 13.52
C MET A 155 -7.04 -28.47 14.55
N MET A 156 -8.31 -28.67 14.94
CA MET A 156 -8.95 -27.88 15.98
C MET A 156 -8.25 -28.06 17.33
N ALA A 157 -7.85 -29.28 17.69
CA ALA A 157 -7.07 -29.56 18.89
C ALA A 157 -5.70 -28.87 18.86
N ALA A 158 -4.98 -28.96 17.74
CA ALA A 158 -3.68 -28.30 17.60
C ALA A 158 -3.77 -26.76 17.68
N LEU A 159 -4.84 -26.14 17.18
CA LEU A 159 -5.06 -24.71 17.29
C LEU A 159 -5.39 -24.27 18.73
N ALA A 160 -6.08 -25.08 19.50
CA ALA A 160 -6.39 -24.80 20.90
C ALA A 160 -5.13 -24.78 21.78
N ASP A 161 -4.10 -25.53 21.44
CA ASP A 161 -2.82 -25.60 22.15
C ASP A 161 -1.90 -24.39 21.83
N LEU A 162 -2.25 -23.54 20.85
CA LEU A 162 -1.50 -22.32 20.46
C LEU A 162 -2.00 -21.03 21.12
N GLY A 163 -3.08 -21.09 21.91
CA GLY A 163 -3.80 -19.93 22.51
C GLY A 163 -3.47 -19.71 24.00
#